data_e63c2622a5ff2f6ed1a8082f971d13d2
#
_entry.id   e63c2622a5ff2f6ed1a8082f971d13d2
#
_cell.length_a   1.000
_cell.length_b   1.000
_cell.length_c   1.000
_cell.angle_alpha   90.00
_cell.angle_beta   90.00
_cell.angle_gamma   90.00
#
_symmetry.space_group_name_H-M   'P 1'
#
loop_
_entity.id
_entity.type
_entity.pdbx_description
1 polymer ?
#
loop_
_entity_poly.entity_id
_entity_poly.type
_entity_poly.pdbx_seq_one_letter_code
_entity_poly.pdbx_strand_id
1 'polypeptide(L)'
;ITSKGFLIDNRMKPLLCGEIHYFRIPKKHWSEVLDRLVQSGCNAVSYYVPWFVHEYEEGKFDFHGEIHEDNDLHTWIKLTQEKGLLGFFRPGPYIYAETTDLGIPRWFTDKYPNAHVKSYKDGEYVPYGFERNAAHNHPDFIRAVTRWYKAVCNEIKD
;
A
#
# COMPACT_ATOMS: atom_id res chain seq x y z
N ILE A 1 -20.57 3.92 -9.81
CA ILE A 1 -20.60 5.38 -9.56
C ILE A 1 -21.72 5.97 -10.41
N THR A 2 -22.51 6.87 -9.86
CA THR A 2 -23.57 7.60 -10.54
C THR A 2 -23.38 9.11 -10.35
N SER A 3 -24.13 9.95 -11.06
CA SER A 3 -24.11 11.41 -10.83
C SER A 3 -24.56 11.82 -9.41
N LYS A 4 -25.12 10.90 -8.63
CA LYS A 4 -25.64 11.13 -7.28
C LYS A 4 -24.75 10.48 -6.19
N GLY A 5 -23.66 9.77 -6.55
CA GLY A 5 -22.74 9.13 -5.60
C GLY A 5 -22.47 7.66 -5.92
N PHE A 6 -22.11 6.90 -4.89
CA PHE A 6 -21.77 5.49 -5.00
C PHE A 6 -23.00 4.61 -4.82
N LEU A 7 -23.18 3.67 -5.75
CA LEU A 7 -24.20 2.63 -5.64
C LEU A 7 -23.51 1.36 -5.11
N ILE A 8 -23.85 0.98 -3.88
CA ILE A 8 -23.33 -0.19 -3.19
C ILE A 8 -24.52 -1.07 -2.83
N ASP A 9 -24.50 -2.34 -3.27
CA ASP A 9 -25.61 -3.29 -3.08
C ASP A 9 -26.98 -2.69 -3.52
N ASN A 10 -26.99 -2.03 -4.68
CA ASN A 10 -28.15 -1.33 -5.24
C ASN A 10 -28.71 -0.21 -4.35
N ARG A 11 -27.96 0.29 -3.38
CA ARG A 11 -28.34 1.42 -2.52
C ARG A 11 -27.35 2.56 -2.67
N MET A 12 -27.89 3.77 -2.76
CA MET A 12 -27.06 4.98 -2.73
C MET A 12 -26.52 5.17 -1.31
N LYS A 13 -25.18 5.17 -1.16
CA LYS A 13 -24.53 5.38 0.13
C LYS A 13 -23.47 6.48 0.00
N PRO A 14 -23.45 7.46 0.91
CA PRO A 14 -22.28 8.31 1.06
C PRO A 14 -21.12 7.46 1.61
N LEU A 15 -19.91 7.74 1.15
CA LEU A 15 -18.71 7.12 1.72
C LEU A 15 -18.09 8.08 2.74
N LEU A 16 -18.08 7.66 3.99
CA LEU A 16 -17.34 8.30 5.07
C LEU A 16 -16.13 7.42 5.36
N CYS A 17 -14.98 7.85 4.85
CA CYS A 17 -13.75 7.05 4.85
C CYS A 17 -12.73 7.64 5.81
N GLY A 18 -12.22 6.82 6.74
CA GLY A 18 -11.02 7.13 7.49
C GLY A 18 -9.80 6.47 6.87
N GLU A 19 -8.60 6.94 7.24
CA GLU A 19 -7.34 6.36 6.78
C GLU A 19 -6.58 5.73 7.97
N ILE A 20 -6.13 4.47 7.80
CA ILE A 20 -5.39 3.73 8.81
C ILE A 20 -4.23 3.00 8.13
N HIS A 21 -3.02 3.23 8.64
CA HIS A 21 -1.81 2.54 8.19
C HIS A 21 -1.54 1.33 9.10
N TYR A 22 -2.12 0.17 8.78
CA TYR A 22 -2.04 -1.05 9.60
C TYR A 22 -0.58 -1.45 9.93
N PHE A 23 0.33 -1.33 9.00
CA PHE A 23 1.74 -1.66 9.15
C PHE A 23 2.51 -0.77 10.15
N ARG A 24 1.86 0.24 10.72
CA ARG A 24 2.38 1.13 11.79
C ARG A 24 1.70 0.90 13.13
N ILE A 25 0.76 -0.03 13.18
CA ILE A 25 -0.04 -0.33 14.36
C ILE A 25 0.18 -1.79 14.71
N PRO A 26 0.61 -2.13 15.93
CA PRO A 26 0.74 -3.52 16.33
C PRO A 26 -0.54 -4.31 16.08
N LYS A 27 -0.44 -5.47 15.46
CA LYS A 27 -1.56 -6.33 15.02
C LYS A 27 -2.64 -6.53 16.09
N LYS A 28 -2.22 -6.69 17.36
CA LYS A 28 -3.13 -6.85 18.51
C LYS A 28 -4.12 -5.69 18.71
N HIS A 29 -3.86 -4.51 18.13
CA HIS A 29 -4.72 -3.33 18.24
C HIS A 29 -5.60 -3.08 17.01
N TRP A 30 -5.45 -3.86 15.93
CA TRP A 30 -6.17 -3.62 14.68
C TRP A 30 -7.69 -3.64 14.84
N SER A 31 -8.22 -4.66 15.54
CA SER A 31 -9.66 -4.75 15.78
C SER A 31 -10.21 -3.54 16.53
N GLU A 32 -9.51 -3.08 17.58
CA GLU A 32 -9.91 -1.93 18.37
C GLU A 32 -9.92 -0.64 17.54
N VAL A 33 -8.88 -0.41 16.74
CA VAL A 33 -8.77 0.78 15.89
C VAL A 33 -9.89 0.81 14.84
N LEU A 34 -10.21 -0.34 14.22
CA LEU A 34 -11.33 -0.44 13.28
C LEU A 34 -12.68 -0.22 13.97
N ASP A 35 -12.87 -0.71 15.21
CA ASP A 35 -14.08 -0.43 15.99
C ASP A 35 -14.26 1.05 16.26
N ARG A 36 -13.19 1.77 16.62
CA ARG A 36 -13.22 3.22 16.80
C ARG A 36 -13.58 3.96 15.51
N LEU A 37 -13.09 3.47 14.38
CA LEU A 37 -13.43 4.03 13.08
C LEU A 37 -14.94 3.87 12.77
N VAL A 38 -15.51 2.69 13.03
CA VAL A 38 -16.94 2.45 12.88
C VAL A 38 -17.75 3.33 13.82
N GLN A 39 -17.33 3.44 15.11
CA GLN A 39 -17.98 4.28 16.10
C GLN A 39 -17.97 5.77 15.73
N SER A 40 -16.98 6.23 14.96
CA SER A 40 -16.94 7.60 14.44
C SER A 40 -17.89 7.86 13.27
N GLY A 41 -18.64 6.82 12.83
CA GLY A 41 -19.60 6.92 11.73
C GLY A 41 -19.00 6.59 10.36
N CYS A 42 -17.74 6.16 10.27
CA CYS A 42 -17.13 5.73 9.02
C CYS A 42 -17.73 4.39 8.55
N ASN A 43 -17.91 4.27 7.23
CA ASN A 43 -18.33 3.02 6.57
C ASN A 43 -17.29 2.51 5.57
N ALA A 44 -16.12 3.16 5.55
CA ALA A 44 -14.99 2.78 4.71
C ALA A 44 -13.68 3.07 5.42
N VAL A 45 -12.65 2.31 5.08
CA VAL A 45 -11.27 2.54 5.52
C VAL A 45 -10.33 2.55 4.32
N SER A 46 -9.49 3.57 4.24
CA SER A 46 -8.42 3.69 3.25
C SER A 46 -7.10 3.24 3.89
N TYR A 47 -6.33 2.46 3.16
CA TYR A 47 -5.01 2.02 3.61
C TYR A 47 -4.06 1.79 2.45
N TYR A 48 -2.78 2.03 2.70
CA TYR A 48 -1.74 1.57 1.81
C TYR A 48 -1.44 0.10 2.04
N VAL A 49 -1.05 -0.59 0.98
CA VAL A 49 -0.34 -1.87 1.05
C VAL A 49 1.08 -1.59 0.53
N PRO A 50 2.03 -1.33 1.45
CA PRO A 50 3.33 -0.83 1.05
C PRO A 50 4.18 -1.92 0.42
N TRP A 51 4.75 -1.62 -0.72
CA TRP A 51 5.64 -2.54 -1.41
C TRP A 51 6.85 -2.93 -0.56
N PHE A 52 7.51 -1.95 0.09
CA PHE A 52 8.71 -2.19 0.91
C PHE A 52 8.45 -3.01 2.17
N VAL A 53 7.19 -3.07 2.64
CA VAL A 53 6.79 -3.87 3.81
C VAL A 53 6.63 -5.33 3.43
N HIS A 54 5.96 -5.58 2.31
CA HIS A 54 5.55 -6.93 1.93
C HIS A 54 6.55 -7.67 1.05
N GLU A 55 7.28 -7.00 0.16
CA GLU A 55 8.38 -7.60 -0.61
C GLU A 55 9.72 -7.25 0.07
N TYR A 56 10.05 -8.02 1.11
CA TYR A 56 11.25 -7.78 1.94
C TYR A 56 12.58 -8.11 1.24
N GLU A 57 12.54 -8.97 0.21
CA GLU A 57 13.62 -9.30 -0.71
C GLU A 57 13.02 -9.52 -2.09
N GLU A 58 13.77 -9.30 -3.16
CA GLU A 58 13.26 -9.44 -4.52
C GLU A 58 12.59 -10.78 -4.77
N GLY A 59 11.27 -10.77 -5.04
CA GLY A 59 10.45 -11.95 -5.28
C GLY A 59 10.05 -12.73 -4.03
N LYS A 60 10.40 -12.25 -2.82
CA LYS A 60 9.99 -12.85 -1.55
C LYS A 60 9.01 -11.94 -0.84
N PHE A 61 7.84 -12.49 -0.56
CA PHE A 61 6.70 -11.75 -0.02
C PHE A 61 6.30 -12.27 1.35
N ASP A 62 5.81 -11.37 2.20
CA ASP A 62 5.14 -11.68 3.46
C ASP A 62 3.78 -10.95 3.49
N PHE A 63 2.70 -11.67 3.25
CA PHE A 63 1.32 -11.19 3.35
C PHE A 63 0.55 -11.83 4.51
N HIS A 64 1.17 -12.77 5.21
CA HIS A 64 0.55 -13.55 6.28
C HIS A 64 1.21 -13.32 7.66
N GLY A 65 2.18 -12.43 7.74
CA GLY A 65 2.86 -12.12 9.00
C GLY A 65 3.85 -13.20 9.46
N GLU A 66 4.44 -13.94 8.51
CA GLU A 66 5.42 -14.99 8.82
C GLU A 66 6.79 -14.43 9.21
N ILE A 67 7.16 -13.29 8.63
CA ILE A 67 8.42 -12.56 8.93
C ILE A 67 8.17 -11.51 10.00
N HIS A 68 7.07 -10.77 9.87
CA HIS A 68 6.69 -9.77 10.86
C HIS A 68 5.17 -9.79 11.02
N GLU A 69 4.67 -9.92 12.27
CA GLU A 69 3.24 -10.10 12.53
C GLU A 69 2.33 -8.98 11.96
N ASP A 70 2.86 -7.75 11.88
CA ASP A 70 2.13 -6.59 11.34
C ASP A 70 2.08 -6.57 9.79
N ASN A 71 2.73 -7.54 9.10
CA ASN A 71 2.65 -7.72 7.66
C ASN A 71 1.45 -8.59 7.23
N ASP A 72 0.62 -9.04 8.16
CA ASP A 72 -0.53 -9.91 7.89
C ASP A 72 -1.68 -9.14 7.22
N LEU A 73 -1.52 -8.88 5.92
CA LEU A 73 -2.52 -8.21 5.10
C LEU A 73 -3.84 -9.00 5.06
N HIS A 74 -3.76 -10.33 5.04
CA HIS A 74 -4.93 -11.19 5.00
C HIS A 74 -5.82 -10.98 6.23
N THR A 75 -5.23 -11.01 7.43
CA THR A 75 -5.97 -10.71 8.67
C THR A 75 -6.53 -9.29 8.69
N TRP A 76 -5.77 -8.29 8.19
CA TRP A 76 -6.26 -6.92 8.10
C TRP A 76 -7.51 -6.80 7.23
N ILE A 77 -7.49 -7.40 6.03
CA ILE A 77 -8.64 -7.40 5.12
C ILE A 77 -9.84 -8.08 5.76
N LYS A 78 -9.63 -9.26 6.36
CA LYS A 78 -10.68 -10.01 7.06
C LYS A 78 -11.33 -9.20 8.18
N LEU A 79 -10.53 -8.58 9.04
CA LEU A 79 -11.05 -7.70 10.11
C LEU A 79 -11.84 -6.51 9.54
N THR A 80 -11.36 -5.90 8.46
CA THR A 80 -12.07 -4.80 7.79
C THR A 80 -13.45 -5.26 7.32
N GLN A 81 -13.55 -6.43 6.70
CA GLN A 81 -14.82 -7.04 6.26
C GLN A 81 -15.75 -7.39 7.44
N GLU A 82 -15.21 -8.00 8.50
CA GLU A 82 -15.96 -8.34 9.71
C GLU A 82 -16.58 -7.13 10.41
N LYS A 83 -15.91 -5.98 10.31
CA LYS A 83 -16.42 -4.68 10.83
C LYS A 83 -17.41 -3.98 9.86
N GLY A 84 -17.70 -4.59 8.72
CA GLY A 84 -18.62 -4.04 7.71
C GLY A 84 -18.08 -2.80 6.99
N LEU A 85 -16.76 -2.59 7.01
CA LEU A 85 -16.11 -1.48 6.33
C LEU A 85 -15.78 -1.83 4.88
N LEU A 86 -15.95 -0.86 3.98
CA LEU A 86 -15.42 -0.95 2.62
C LEU A 86 -13.93 -0.60 2.63
N GLY A 87 -13.10 -1.46 2.05
CA GLY A 87 -11.66 -1.22 1.95
C GLY A 87 -11.29 -0.41 0.70
N PHE A 88 -10.62 0.72 0.89
CA PHE A 88 -9.92 1.44 -0.19
C PHE A 88 -8.44 1.08 -0.15
N PHE A 89 -8.09 0.17 -0.98
CA PHE A 89 -6.80 -0.45 -1.09
C PHE A 89 -5.89 0.33 -2.06
N ARG A 90 -4.67 0.68 -1.61
CA ARG A 90 -3.69 1.45 -2.37
C ARG A 90 -2.32 0.75 -2.34
N PRO A 91 -1.96 -0.05 -3.38
CA PRO A 91 -0.80 -0.94 -3.35
C PRO A 91 0.54 -0.26 -3.70
N GLY A 92 0.61 1.04 -3.75
CA GLY A 92 1.81 1.74 -4.20
C GLY A 92 1.97 1.70 -5.72
N PRO A 93 3.21 1.66 -6.26
CA PRO A 93 4.52 1.49 -5.61
C PRO A 93 4.99 2.66 -4.77
N TYR A 94 4.61 3.88 -5.15
CA TYR A 94 4.82 5.10 -4.37
C TYR A 94 3.66 5.30 -3.40
N ILE A 95 3.95 5.45 -2.12
CA ILE A 95 2.92 5.74 -1.11
C ILE A 95 3.15 7.07 -0.38
N TYR A 96 4.33 7.68 -0.50
CA TYR A 96 4.74 8.82 0.33
C TYR A 96 4.66 8.48 1.82
N ALA A 97 3.60 8.87 2.49
CA ALA A 97 3.25 8.50 3.87
C ALA A 97 4.45 8.56 4.85
N GLU A 98 5.36 9.52 4.64
CA GLU A 98 6.61 9.69 5.41
C GLU A 98 7.40 8.37 5.55
N THR A 99 7.49 7.61 4.46
CA THR A 99 8.26 6.36 4.40
C THR A 99 9.57 6.57 3.66
N THR A 100 10.58 5.79 4.06
CA THR A 100 11.88 5.77 3.37
C THR A 100 11.71 5.38 1.91
N ASP A 101 12.47 6.02 1.02
CA ASP A 101 12.45 5.82 -0.44
C ASP A 101 11.02 5.90 -1.03
N LEU A 102 10.12 6.68 -0.37
CA LEU A 102 8.72 6.92 -0.78
C LEU A 102 7.88 5.63 -0.92
N GLY A 103 8.28 4.56 -0.23
CA GLY A 103 7.62 3.26 -0.26
C GLY A 103 8.22 2.25 -1.24
N ILE A 104 9.29 2.62 -1.96
CA ILE A 104 10.04 1.69 -2.81
C ILE A 104 10.96 0.83 -1.93
N PRO A 105 11.00 -0.49 -2.13
CA PRO A 105 11.86 -1.36 -1.36
C PRO A 105 13.35 -1.01 -1.52
N ARG A 106 14.09 -1.00 -0.43
CA ARG A 106 15.51 -0.69 -0.45
C ARG A 106 16.32 -1.67 -1.31
N TRP A 107 15.94 -2.96 -1.32
CA TRP A 107 16.59 -3.93 -2.20
C TRP A 107 16.52 -3.53 -3.68
N PHE A 108 15.43 -2.82 -4.12
CA PHE A 108 15.29 -2.32 -5.48
C PHE A 108 16.26 -1.17 -5.74
N THR A 109 16.28 -0.17 -4.85
CA THR A 109 17.15 1.01 -5.01
C THR A 109 18.62 0.65 -4.98
N ASP A 110 19.01 -0.34 -4.17
CA ASP A 110 20.40 -0.78 -4.06
C ASP A 110 20.82 -1.68 -5.25
N LYS A 111 19.94 -2.53 -5.74
CA LYS A 111 20.23 -3.47 -6.84
C LYS A 111 20.20 -2.80 -8.22
N TYR A 112 19.34 -1.79 -8.40
CA TYR A 112 19.10 -1.14 -9.69
C TYR A 112 19.43 0.36 -9.66
N PRO A 113 20.70 0.75 -9.42
CA PRO A 113 21.08 2.16 -9.27
C PRO A 113 20.82 2.98 -10.55
N ASN A 114 20.79 2.35 -11.73
CA ASN A 114 20.47 3.02 -12.99
C ASN A 114 18.97 3.27 -13.19
N ALA A 115 18.12 2.69 -12.36
CA ALA A 115 16.67 2.92 -12.40
C ALA A 115 16.23 4.15 -11.59
N HIS A 116 17.15 4.95 -11.07
CA HIS A 116 16.85 6.20 -10.39
C HIS A 116 16.58 7.33 -11.37
N VAL A 117 15.74 8.28 -10.98
CA VAL A 117 15.49 9.52 -11.74
C VAL A 117 16.76 10.33 -11.80
N LYS A 118 17.05 10.86 -12.98
CA LYS A 118 18.19 11.77 -13.22
C LYS A 118 17.71 13.15 -13.62
N SER A 119 18.44 14.16 -13.20
CA SER A 119 18.23 15.52 -13.63
C SER A 119 18.49 15.66 -15.13
N TYR A 120 17.61 16.33 -15.83
CA TYR A 120 17.80 16.66 -17.23
C TYR A 120 19.01 17.61 -17.45
N LYS A 121 19.29 18.44 -16.45
CA LYS A 121 20.31 19.52 -16.57
C LYS A 121 21.75 18.98 -16.53
N ASP A 122 22.03 18.04 -15.64
CA ASP A 122 23.39 17.59 -15.31
C ASP A 122 23.56 16.07 -15.35
N GLY A 123 22.47 15.33 -15.52
CA GLY A 123 22.48 13.87 -15.52
C GLY A 123 22.65 13.22 -14.14
N GLU A 124 22.72 14.05 -13.08
CA GLU A 124 22.82 13.56 -11.72
C GLU A 124 21.48 13.05 -11.19
N TYR A 125 21.52 12.18 -10.18
CA TYR A 125 20.30 11.70 -9.54
C TYR A 125 19.57 12.83 -8.83
N VAL A 126 18.25 12.89 -9.04
CA VAL A 126 17.39 13.87 -8.39
C VAL A 126 16.93 13.32 -7.05
N PRO A 127 17.36 13.87 -5.92
CA PRO A 127 16.82 13.54 -4.64
C PRO A 127 15.43 14.17 -4.50
N TYR A 128 14.48 13.42 -3.93
CA TYR A 128 13.26 14.00 -3.40
C TYR A 128 13.45 14.14 -1.88
N GLY A 129 13.68 15.35 -1.41
CA GLY A 129 14.19 15.52 -0.06
C GLY A 129 15.56 14.85 0.10
N PHE A 130 15.60 13.78 0.87
CA PHE A 130 16.79 12.94 1.05
C PHE A 130 16.61 11.53 0.47
N GLU A 131 15.56 11.32 -0.32
CA GLU A 131 15.10 10.02 -0.77
C GLU A 131 15.44 9.76 -2.24
N ARG A 132 15.66 8.51 -2.58
CA ARG A 132 15.93 8.10 -3.95
C ARG A 132 14.62 7.88 -4.71
N ASN A 133 14.49 8.47 -5.90
CA ASN A 133 13.34 8.30 -6.77
C ASN A 133 13.62 7.29 -7.88
N ALA A 134 12.73 6.33 -8.09
CA ALA A 134 12.80 5.46 -9.24
C ALA A 134 12.22 6.11 -10.49
N ALA A 135 12.85 5.88 -11.64
CA ALA A 135 12.33 6.27 -12.94
C ALA A 135 11.23 5.29 -13.37
N HIS A 136 9.99 5.77 -13.42
CA HIS A 136 8.81 4.94 -13.67
C HIS A 136 8.80 4.24 -15.03
N ASN A 137 9.51 4.80 -16.00
CA ASN A 137 9.66 4.25 -17.35
C ASN A 137 10.88 3.33 -17.50
N HIS A 138 11.68 3.13 -16.44
CA HIS A 138 12.83 2.24 -16.51
C HIS A 138 12.38 0.77 -16.58
N PRO A 139 12.95 -0.06 -17.50
CA PRO A 139 12.52 -1.45 -17.66
C PRO A 139 12.58 -2.28 -16.38
N ASP A 140 13.61 -2.08 -15.55
CA ASP A 140 13.74 -2.79 -14.28
C ASP A 140 12.65 -2.39 -13.29
N PHE A 141 12.28 -1.11 -13.25
CA PHE A 141 11.17 -0.65 -12.41
C PHE A 141 9.85 -1.24 -12.88
N ILE A 142 9.55 -1.19 -14.18
CA ILE A 142 8.32 -1.77 -14.76
C ILE A 142 8.24 -3.27 -14.44
N ARG A 143 9.35 -4.01 -14.61
CA ARG A 143 9.39 -5.45 -14.31
C ARG A 143 9.12 -5.74 -12.84
N ALA A 144 9.75 -5.01 -11.92
CA ALA A 144 9.61 -5.19 -10.49
C ALA A 144 8.20 -4.84 -10.01
N VAL A 145 7.64 -3.69 -10.45
CA VAL A 145 6.26 -3.27 -10.12
C VAL A 145 5.23 -4.23 -10.70
N THR A 146 5.47 -4.76 -11.90
CA THR A 146 4.57 -5.78 -12.49
C THR A 146 4.52 -7.04 -11.63
N ARG A 147 5.67 -7.49 -11.11
CA ARG A 147 5.73 -8.62 -10.16
C ARG A 147 5.00 -8.30 -8.88
N TRP A 148 5.25 -7.11 -8.29
CA TRP A 148 4.58 -6.63 -7.10
C TRP A 148 3.05 -6.64 -7.26
N TYR A 149 2.52 -6.01 -8.31
CA TYR A 149 1.07 -5.99 -8.54
C TYR A 149 0.48 -7.38 -8.75
N LYS A 150 1.17 -8.27 -9.45
CA LYS A 150 0.72 -9.66 -9.61
C LYS A 150 0.62 -10.37 -8.26
N ALA A 151 1.62 -10.21 -7.39
CA ALA A 151 1.63 -10.82 -6.07
C ALA A 151 0.47 -10.30 -5.22
N VAL A 152 0.32 -8.97 -5.10
CA VAL A 152 -0.76 -8.36 -4.33
C VAL A 152 -2.14 -8.72 -4.89
N CYS A 153 -2.35 -8.65 -6.21
CA CYS A 153 -3.64 -8.99 -6.82
C CYS A 153 -4.02 -10.46 -6.61
N ASN A 154 -3.03 -11.35 -6.58
CA ASN A 154 -3.30 -12.75 -6.27
C ASN A 154 -3.71 -12.95 -4.81
N GLU A 155 -3.10 -12.19 -3.88
CA GLU A 155 -3.37 -12.27 -2.46
C GLU A 155 -4.78 -11.77 -2.07
N ILE A 156 -5.28 -10.75 -2.78
CA ILE A 156 -6.58 -10.13 -2.45
C ILE A 156 -7.75 -10.67 -3.27
N LYS A 157 -7.54 -11.69 -4.10
CA LYS A 157 -8.50 -12.15 -5.09
C LYS A 157 -9.62 -13.01 -4.49
N ASP A 158 -9.39 -13.60 -3.35
CA ASP A 158 -10.28 -14.49 -2.59
C ASP A 158 -10.91 -13.77 -1.39
#